data_b380ae162abd4cfd6fcb669c79b14d29
#
_entry.id   b380ae162abd4cfd6fcb669c79b14d29
#
_cell.length_a   1.000
_cell.length_b   1.000
_cell.length_c   1.000
_cell.angle_alpha   90.00
_cell.angle_beta   90.00
_cell.angle_gamma   90.00
#
_symmetry.space_group_name_H-M   'P 1'
#
loop_
_entity.id
_entity.type
_entity.pdbx_description
1 polymer ?
#
loop_
_entity_poly.entity_id
_entity_poly.type
_entity_poly.pdbx_seq_one_letter_code
_entity_poly.pdbx_strand_id
1 'polypeptide(L)'
;MEIVFLEKGSLGNDLDLSYFSELGHVTFYELTKPEEVPERIRDADVIIVNKIPMNEATLSGASHLKLVALTATGMNNIDFDYTNSHGIQVKNVAGYSTNAVAQHTFALLFYVLHRLAYYDNYVKSGAYCTNPGFSHFDEKFSELDGKTWGIVGMGAIGQRVASIAEAFGCHVIYYSTSGRNTDQPYERVDFEELLKRSDVISLHAPLNPDTEGIMNREAFRKMKKSAFLVNVARGGLVVEQDLADALKEGEIAGAGLDVLCQEPMRPENPLFAIKDSRKPIITPHMAWAPVETRERLMRCVYRNIEEIK
;
A
#
# COMPACT_ATOMS: atom_id res chain seq x y z
N MET A 1 13.98 -7.42 30.00
CA MET A 1 14.03 -7.62 28.53
C MET A 1 14.47 -6.32 27.91
N GLU A 2 15.51 -6.34 27.07
CA GLU A 2 15.98 -5.17 26.33
C GLU A 2 15.27 -5.10 24.98
N ILE A 3 14.50 -4.05 24.76
CA ILE A 3 13.67 -3.85 23.58
C ILE A 3 14.18 -2.63 22.81
N VAL A 4 14.46 -2.77 21.52
CA VAL A 4 14.99 -1.69 20.68
C VAL A 4 14.06 -1.41 19.51
N PHE A 5 13.55 -0.18 19.47
CA PHE A 5 12.86 0.36 18.29
C PHE A 5 13.88 0.97 17.34
N LEU A 6 14.03 0.42 16.14
CA LEU A 6 15.01 0.89 15.15
C LEU A 6 14.50 2.03 14.27
N GLU A 7 13.18 2.14 14.08
CA GLU A 7 12.56 3.08 13.15
C GLU A 7 11.28 3.71 13.75
N LYS A 8 11.36 4.20 15.00
CA LYS A 8 10.20 4.80 15.69
C LYS A 8 9.58 5.94 14.87
N GLY A 9 10.42 6.73 14.18
CA GLY A 9 9.95 7.83 13.32
C GLY A 9 9.05 7.39 12.16
N SER A 10 9.15 6.12 11.72
CA SER A 10 8.24 5.57 10.69
C SER A 10 6.80 5.40 11.18
N LEU A 11 6.57 5.44 12.49
CA LEU A 11 5.25 5.34 13.12
C LEU A 11 4.56 6.69 13.35
N GLY A 12 5.26 7.81 13.09
CA GLY A 12 4.79 9.16 13.46
C GLY A 12 5.06 9.49 14.93
N ASN A 13 4.77 10.75 15.30
CA ASN A 13 5.06 11.29 16.64
C ASN A 13 3.83 11.43 17.55
N ASP A 14 2.69 10.98 17.07
CA ASP A 14 1.36 11.14 17.68
C ASP A 14 0.86 9.89 18.41
N LEU A 15 1.68 8.81 18.47
CA LEU A 15 1.36 7.59 19.20
C LEU A 15 1.98 7.60 20.60
N ASP A 16 1.19 7.21 21.59
CA ASP A 16 1.72 6.87 22.91
C ASP A 16 2.24 5.41 22.87
N LEU A 17 3.55 5.24 23.04
CA LEU A 17 4.22 3.95 23.10
C LEU A 17 4.78 3.66 24.49
N SER A 18 4.43 4.45 25.51
CA SER A 18 4.94 4.35 26.89
C SER A 18 4.67 2.99 27.53
N TYR A 19 3.55 2.35 27.16
CA TYR A 19 3.15 1.05 27.67
C TYR A 19 4.13 -0.10 27.34
N PHE A 20 5.01 0.06 26.33
CA PHE A 20 6.05 -0.92 26.07
C PHE A 20 7.04 -1.07 27.23
N SER A 21 7.16 -0.07 28.11
CA SER A 21 7.98 -0.14 29.32
C SER A 21 7.55 -1.22 30.32
N GLU A 22 6.30 -1.69 30.24
CA GLU A 22 5.80 -2.82 31.04
C GLU A 22 6.44 -4.16 30.65
N LEU A 23 6.93 -4.27 29.41
CA LEU A 23 7.61 -5.45 28.89
C LEU A 23 9.11 -5.50 29.25
N GLY A 24 9.73 -4.34 29.47
CA GLY A 24 11.15 -4.24 29.78
C GLY A 24 11.72 -2.85 29.59
N HIS A 25 13.04 -2.76 29.52
CA HIS A 25 13.72 -1.52 29.17
C HIS A 25 13.62 -1.28 27.67
N VAL A 26 13.22 -0.08 27.26
CA VAL A 26 12.92 0.26 25.86
C VAL A 26 13.81 1.40 25.39
N THR A 27 14.54 1.16 24.30
CA THR A 27 15.32 2.18 23.60
C THR A 27 14.69 2.53 22.26
N PHE A 28 14.47 3.82 22.01
CA PHE A 28 13.88 4.33 20.78
C PHE A 28 14.92 5.04 19.92
N TYR A 29 15.03 4.61 18.65
CA TYR A 29 15.74 5.33 17.60
C TYR A 29 14.72 5.83 16.57
N GLU A 30 14.78 7.12 16.22
CA GLU A 30 13.89 7.72 15.22
C GLU A 30 14.12 7.11 13.83
N LEU A 31 15.38 7.00 13.43
CA LEU A 31 15.86 6.36 12.21
C LEU A 31 17.14 5.59 12.50
N THR A 32 17.31 4.46 11.83
CA THR A 32 18.53 3.66 11.91
C THR A 32 18.96 3.29 10.50
N LYS A 33 20.20 3.56 10.15
CA LYS A 33 20.79 3.06 8.92
C LYS A 33 21.22 1.60 9.10
N PRO A 34 21.24 0.78 8.02
CA PRO A 34 21.63 -0.62 8.14
C PRO A 34 22.98 -0.84 8.82
N GLU A 35 23.98 0.04 8.57
CA GLU A 35 25.29 -0.01 9.17
C GLU A 35 25.33 0.30 10.67
N GLU A 36 24.32 0.96 11.21
CA GLU A 36 24.20 1.29 12.64
C GLU A 36 23.50 0.18 13.45
N VAL A 37 22.81 -0.74 12.77
CA VAL A 37 22.01 -1.79 13.43
C VAL A 37 22.84 -2.66 14.35
N PRO A 38 24.02 -3.22 13.94
CA PRO A 38 24.78 -4.14 14.80
C PRO A 38 25.18 -3.54 16.15
N GLU A 39 25.49 -2.25 16.18
CA GLU A 39 25.84 -1.55 17.44
C GLU A 39 24.61 -1.36 18.33
N ARG A 40 23.48 -0.92 17.71
CA ARG A 40 22.26 -0.56 18.43
C ARG A 40 21.53 -1.77 19.04
N ILE A 41 21.72 -2.96 18.49
CA ILE A 41 21.02 -4.18 18.93
C ILE A 41 21.90 -5.16 19.71
N ARG A 42 23.15 -4.79 20.03
CA ARG A 42 24.14 -5.70 20.63
C ARG A 42 23.59 -6.46 21.84
N ASP A 43 22.87 -5.76 22.71
CA ASP A 43 22.34 -6.32 23.97
C ASP A 43 20.83 -6.55 23.90
N ALA A 44 20.20 -6.43 22.71
CA ALA A 44 18.76 -6.52 22.55
C ALA A 44 18.24 -7.96 22.65
N ASP A 45 17.18 -8.17 23.44
CA ASP A 45 16.36 -9.39 23.39
C ASP A 45 15.33 -9.33 22.25
N VAL A 46 14.83 -8.13 21.96
CA VAL A 46 13.77 -7.86 20.95
C VAL A 46 14.11 -6.62 20.16
N ILE A 47 13.96 -6.71 18.85
CA ILE A 47 13.99 -5.54 17.97
C ILE A 47 12.64 -5.32 17.31
N ILE A 48 12.26 -4.05 17.20
CA ILE A 48 11.07 -3.60 16.50
C ILE A 48 11.51 -2.81 15.28
N VAL A 49 11.09 -3.27 14.08
CA VAL A 49 11.61 -2.79 12.81
C VAL A 49 10.49 -2.73 11.75
N ASN A 50 10.65 -1.88 10.75
CA ASN A 50 9.72 -1.77 9.62
C ASN A 50 10.36 -2.18 8.30
N LYS A 51 11.38 -1.44 7.84
CA LYS A 51 11.93 -1.57 6.48
C LYS A 51 13.41 -1.96 6.43
N ILE A 52 14.13 -1.82 7.51
CA ILE A 52 15.56 -2.15 7.53
C ILE A 52 15.74 -3.64 7.19
N PRO A 53 16.66 -4.01 6.29
CA PRO A 53 16.99 -5.40 6.03
C PRO A 53 17.48 -6.11 7.30
N MET A 54 16.90 -7.26 7.61
CA MET A 54 17.26 -8.12 8.73
C MET A 54 17.94 -9.37 8.17
N ASN A 55 19.25 -9.35 8.10
CA ASN A 55 20.12 -10.39 7.53
C ASN A 55 21.42 -10.52 8.32
N GLU A 56 22.37 -11.33 7.85
CA GLU A 56 23.66 -11.53 8.52
C GLU A 56 24.41 -10.20 8.79
N ALA A 57 24.42 -9.28 7.81
CA ALA A 57 25.13 -8.01 7.96
C ALA A 57 24.57 -7.11 9.07
N THR A 58 23.27 -7.19 9.32
CA THR A 58 22.61 -6.35 10.34
C THR A 58 22.43 -7.07 11.68
N LEU A 59 22.32 -8.41 11.68
CA LEU A 59 22.02 -9.18 12.89
C LEU A 59 23.24 -9.86 13.52
N SER A 60 24.40 -9.86 12.83
CA SER A 60 25.63 -10.54 13.27
C SER A 60 26.18 -9.95 14.55
N GLY A 61 25.95 -10.04 15.61
CA GLY A 61 26.45 -9.44 16.87
C GLY A 61 25.38 -9.36 17.96
N ALA A 62 24.15 -9.70 17.60
CA ALA A 62 23.03 -9.72 18.54
C ALA A 62 22.90 -11.11 19.18
N SER A 63 23.82 -11.47 20.09
CA SER A 63 23.88 -12.81 20.71
C SER A 63 22.70 -13.15 21.62
N HIS A 64 21.90 -12.15 22.01
CA HIS A 64 20.75 -12.31 22.92
C HIS A 64 19.41 -12.16 22.22
N LEU A 65 19.42 -11.87 20.91
CA LEU A 65 18.22 -11.57 20.15
C LEU A 65 17.29 -12.80 20.03
N LYS A 66 16.07 -12.66 20.52
CA LYS A 66 15.04 -13.71 20.52
C LYS A 66 13.96 -13.44 19.46
N LEU A 67 13.65 -12.16 19.22
CA LEU A 67 12.53 -11.78 18.35
C LEU A 67 12.85 -10.55 17.50
N VAL A 68 12.55 -10.67 16.22
CA VAL A 68 12.34 -9.55 15.28
C VAL A 68 10.83 -9.32 15.15
N ALA A 69 10.32 -8.24 15.72
CA ALA A 69 8.92 -7.85 15.65
C ALA A 69 8.73 -6.78 14.56
N LEU A 70 7.99 -7.13 13.50
CA LEU A 70 7.76 -6.22 12.38
C LEU A 70 6.55 -5.34 12.60
N THR A 71 6.69 -4.04 12.36
CA THR A 71 5.57 -3.09 12.29
C THR A 71 4.94 -3.07 10.89
N ALA A 72 4.75 -4.24 10.29
CA ALA A 72 4.25 -4.41 8.93
C ALA A 72 3.58 -5.78 8.75
N THR A 73 2.80 -5.91 7.67
CA THR A 73 2.33 -7.22 7.18
C THR A 73 3.37 -7.91 6.31
N GLY A 74 4.07 -7.15 5.44
CA GLY A 74 5.10 -7.69 4.56
C GLY A 74 6.41 -8.00 5.32
N MET A 75 7.09 -9.06 4.90
CA MET A 75 8.34 -9.56 5.51
C MET A 75 9.47 -9.65 4.48
N ASN A 76 9.42 -8.86 3.41
CA ASN A 76 10.38 -8.93 2.30
C ASN A 76 11.80 -8.49 2.69
N ASN A 77 11.96 -7.82 3.82
CA ASN A 77 13.24 -7.36 4.38
C ASN A 77 13.88 -8.38 5.33
N ILE A 78 13.30 -9.58 5.51
CA ILE A 78 13.79 -10.61 6.42
C ILE A 78 14.51 -11.71 5.65
N ASP A 79 15.74 -12.02 6.07
CA ASP A 79 16.44 -13.24 5.70
C ASP A 79 16.03 -14.37 6.67
N PHE A 80 15.08 -15.19 6.21
CA PHE A 80 14.56 -16.29 7.00
C PHE A 80 15.58 -17.43 7.19
N ASP A 81 16.50 -17.62 6.28
CA ASP A 81 17.53 -18.65 6.41
C ASP A 81 18.48 -18.27 7.56
N TYR A 82 18.87 -16.99 7.63
CA TYR A 82 19.66 -16.48 8.72
C TYR A 82 18.94 -16.54 10.07
N THR A 83 17.73 -15.98 10.15
CA THR A 83 16.97 -15.92 11.41
C THR A 83 16.66 -17.32 11.95
N ASN A 84 16.24 -18.26 11.10
CA ASN A 84 15.95 -19.63 11.49
C ASN A 84 17.21 -20.38 11.98
N SER A 85 18.34 -20.22 11.30
CA SER A 85 19.60 -20.88 11.71
C SER A 85 20.15 -20.37 13.04
N HIS A 86 19.78 -19.13 13.46
CA HIS A 86 20.18 -18.54 14.72
C HIS A 86 19.09 -18.60 15.82
N GLY A 87 17.97 -19.27 15.56
CA GLY A 87 16.88 -19.41 16.51
C GLY A 87 16.13 -18.10 16.82
N ILE A 88 16.24 -17.10 15.94
CA ILE A 88 15.57 -15.81 16.07
C ILE A 88 14.14 -15.93 15.53
N GLN A 89 13.15 -15.71 16.39
CA GLN A 89 11.77 -15.66 15.96
C GLN A 89 11.49 -14.40 15.14
N VAL A 90 10.61 -14.51 14.14
CA VAL A 90 10.12 -13.37 13.36
C VAL A 90 8.60 -13.32 13.47
N LYS A 91 8.06 -12.19 13.94
CA LYS A 91 6.62 -11.98 14.01
C LYS A 91 6.24 -10.69 13.30
N ASN A 92 5.29 -10.79 12.38
CA ASN A 92 4.66 -9.66 11.70
C ASN A 92 3.24 -9.40 12.26
N VAL A 93 2.56 -8.41 11.68
CA VAL A 93 1.15 -8.14 11.99
C VAL A 93 0.33 -8.19 10.71
N ALA A 94 -0.43 -9.26 10.54
CA ALA A 94 -1.33 -9.43 9.40
C ALA A 94 -2.71 -8.80 9.71
N GLY A 95 -3.36 -8.23 8.67
CA GLY A 95 -4.76 -7.81 8.72
C GLY A 95 -5.05 -6.51 9.48
N TYR A 96 -4.08 -5.90 10.16
CA TYR A 96 -4.30 -4.68 10.96
C TYR A 96 -4.79 -3.48 10.16
N SER A 97 -4.39 -3.39 8.90
CA SER A 97 -4.65 -2.23 8.02
C SER A 97 -5.74 -2.50 6.96
N THR A 98 -6.43 -3.64 6.99
CA THR A 98 -7.39 -4.03 5.95
C THR A 98 -8.41 -2.94 5.62
N ASN A 99 -9.06 -2.38 6.64
CA ASN A 99 -10.06 -1.33 6.46
C ASN A 99 -9.44 0.00 5.99
N ALA A 100 -8.28 0.38 6.53
CA ALA A 100 -7.58 1.60 6.15
C ALA A 100 -7.14 1.57 4.69
N VAL A 101 -6.53 0.46 4.24
CA VAL A 101 -6.09 0.29 2.86
C VAL A 101 -7.29 0.26 1.90
N ALA A 102 -8.40 -0.41 2.27
CA ALA A 102 -9.61 -0.37 1.49
C ALA A 102 -10.16 1.07 1.38
N GLN A 103 -10.26 1.81 2.48
CA GLN A 103 -10.68 3.22 2.49
C GLN A 103 -9.79 4.07 1.57
N HIS A 104 -8.47 3.90 1.66
CA HIS A 104 -7.53 4.67 0.85
C HIS A 104 -7.63 4.33 -0.65
N THR A 105 -7.96 3.08 -1.01
CA THR A 105 -8.26 2.67 -2.39
C THR A 105 -9.36 3.54 -3.00
N PHE A 106 -10.46 3.76 -2.25
CA PHE A 106 -11.55 4.61 -2.71
C PHE A 106 -11.18 6.10 -2.68
N ALA A 107 -10.40 6.56 -1.70
CA ALA A 107 -9.93 7.94 -1.67
C ALA A 107 -9.09 8.29 -2.91
N LEU A 108 -8.16 7.43 -3.30
CA LEU A 108 -7.36 7.59 -4.51
C LEU A 108 -8.23 7.57 -5.77
N LEU A 109 -9.16 6.61 -5.86
CA LEU A 109 -10.06 6.53 -7.00
C LEU A 109 -10.92 7.79 -7.13
N PHE A 110 -11.60 8.20 -6.07
CA PHE A 110 -12.49 9.37 -6.12
C PHE A 110 -11.75 10.66 -6.45
N TYR A 111 -10.51 10.82 -6.02
CA TYR A 111 -9.71 11.98 -6.38
C TYR A 111 -9.56 12.13 -7.91
N VAL A 112 -9.21 11.04 -8.60
CA VAL A 112 -9.00 11.06 -10.06
C VAL A 112 -10.31 10.92 -10.83
N LEU A 113 -11.25 10.10 -10.39
CA LEU A 113 -12.54 9.88 -11.03
C LEU A 113 -13.37 11.16 -11.06
N HIS A 114 -13.50 11.87 -9.93
CA HIS A 114 -14.27 13.09 -9.79
C HIS A 114 -13.51 14.36 -10.17
N ARG A 115 -12.25 14.26 -10.62
CA ARG A 115 -11.42 15.43 -10.98
C ARG A 115 -11.30 16.45 -9.83
N LEU A 116 -11.20 15.98 -8.57
CA LEU A 116 -11.32 16.83 -7.37
C LEU A 116 -10.31 17.98 -7.36
N ALA A 117 -9.06 17.75 -7.77
CA ALA A 117 -8.06 18.80 -7.84
C ALA A 117 -8.43 19.92 -8.83
N TYR A 118 -9.02 19.56 -9.98
CA TYR A 118 -9.46 20.52 -10.96
C TYR A 118 -10.58 21.41 -10.40
N TYR A 119 -11.63 20.79 -9.84
CA TYR A 119 -12.78 21.54 -9.32
C TYR A 119 -12.43 22.36 -8.09
N ASP A 120 -11.57 21.87 -7.19
CA ASP A 120 -11.06 22.62 -6.04
C ASP A 120 -10.29 23.87 -6.49
N ASN A 121 -9.37 23.71 -7.46
CA ASN A 121 -8.63 24.81 -8.03
C ASN A 121 -9.54 25.82 -8.77
N TYR A 122 -10.54 25.35 -9.52
CA TYR A 122 -11.50 26.21 -10.21
C TYR A 122 -12.22 27.15 -9.23
N VAL A 123 -12.68 26.62 -8.09
CA VAL A 123 -13.32 27.45 -7.04
C VAL A 123 -12.32 28.38 -6.37
N LYS A 124 -11.17 27.86 -5.94
CA LYS A 124 -10.14 28.63 -5.20
C LYS A 124 -9.46 29.72 -6.03
N SER A 125 -9.39 29.57 -7.35
CA SER A 125 -8.89 30.61 -8.26
C SER A 125 -9.85 31.81 -8.40
N GLY A 126 -11.07 31.70 -7.91
CA GLY A 126 -12.12 32.71 -8.08
C GLY A 126 -12.89 32.59 -9.41
N ALA A 127 -12.54 31.67 -10.30
CA ALA A 127 -13.23 31.48 -11.58
C ALA A 127 -14.71 31.16 -11.40
N TYR A 128 -15.05 30.43 -10.32
CA TYR A 128 -16.44 30.14 -10.00
C TYR A 128 -17.26 31.39 -9.64
N CYS A 129 -16.63 32.44 -9.07
CA CYS A 129 -17.32 33.68 -8.72
C CYS A 129 -17.88 34.44 -9.94
N THR A 130 -17.33 34.21 -11.11
CA THR A 130 -17.74 34.83 -12.38
C THR A 130 -18.44 33.83 -13.33
N ASN A 131 -18.69 32.63 -12.86
CA ASN A 131 -19.38 31.60 -13.66
C ASN A 131 -20.85 32.02 -13.89
N PRO A 132 -21.34 31.97 -15.14
CA PRO A 132 -22.72 32.43 -15.44
C PRO A 132 -23.81 31.51 -14.90
N GLY A 133 -23.48 30.26 -14.55
CA GLY A 133 -24.39 29.28 -14.01
C GLY A 133 -24.01 28.81 -12.58
N PHE A 134 -24.89 28.09 -11.92
CA PHE A 134 -24.61 27.51 -10.59
C PHE A 134 -23.71 26.25 -10.65
N SER A 135 -23.51 25.69 -11.82
CA SER A 135 -22.67 24.50 -12.04
C SER A 135 -21.63 24.75 -13.11
N HIS A 136 -20.54 23.96 -13.07
CA HIS A 136 -19.44 23.97 -14.03
C HIS A 136 -19.19 22.52 -14.50
N PHE A 137 -19.20 22.27 -15.84
CA PHE A 137 -19.20 20.95 -16.45
C PHE A 137 -18.05 20.69 -17.43
N ASP A 138 -16.95 21.46 -17.38
CA ASP A 138 -15.87 21.34 -18.34
C ASP A 138 -15.12 20.01 -18.23
N GLU A 139 -14.98 19.47 -17.00
CA GLU A 139 -14.43 18.14 -16.79
C GLU A 139 -15.53 17.12 -16.51
N LYS A 140 -15.57 16.08 -17.35
CA LYS A 140 -16.55 15.00 -17.20
C LYS A 140 -16.06 13.95 -16.21
N PHE A 141 -16.96 13.46 -15.38
CA PHE A 141 -16.75 12.31 -14.52
C PHE A 141 -17.97 11.37 -14.52
N SER A 142 -17.81 10.19 -13.99
CA SER A 142 -18.85 9.16 -14.00
C SER A 142 -19.17 8.70 -12.58
N GLU A 143 -20.38 8.22 -12.37
CA GLU A 143 -20.74 7.47 -11.15
C GLU A 143 -20.25 6.02 -11.23
N LEU A 144 -20.23 5.33 -10.10
CA LEU A 144 -19.79 3.94 -9.99
C LEU A 144 -20.93 2.94 -10.21
N ASP A 145 -22.19 3.37 -10.06
CA ASP A 145 -23.35 2.50 -10.25
C ASP A 145 -23.37 1.86 -11.64
N GLY A 146 -23.55 0.54 -11.69
CA GLY A 146 -23.51 -0.26 -12.90
C GLY A 146 -22.11 -0.43 -13.54
N LYS A 147 -21.04 0.09 -12.96
CA LYS A 147 -19.66 -0.10 -13.44
C LYS A 147 -19.10 -1.45 -13.02
N THR A 148 -18.12 -1.94 -13.76
CA THR A 148 -17.39 -3.17 -13.41
C THR A 148 -16.11 -2.82 -12.65
N TRP A 149 -15.98 -3.37 -11.44
CA TRP A 149 -14.78 -3.25 -10.64
C TRP A 149 -13.98 -4.56 -10.67
N GLY A 150 -12.80 -4.53 -11.30
CA GLY A 150 -11.86 -5.66 -11.36
C GLY A 150 -10.88 -5.63 -10.19
N ILE A 151 -10.78 -6.73 -9.47
CA ILE A 151 -9.88 -6.89 -8.32
C ILE A 151 -8.79 -7.89 -8.66
N VAL A 152 -7.54 -7.45 -8.63
CA VAL A 152 -6.37 -8.32 -8.75
C VAL A 152 -5.90 -8.72 -7.35
N GLY A 153 -6.18 -9.97 -6.95
CA GLY A 153 -5.86 -10.50 -5.62
C GLY A 153 -7.03 -10.37 -4.63
N MET A 154 -7.73 -11.50 -4.36
CA MET A 154 -8.90 -11.58 -3.48
C MET A 154 -8.52 -12.03 -2.06
N GLY A 155 -7.49 -11.41 -1.46
CA GLY A 155 -7.16 -11.53 -0.04
C GLY A 155 -8.08 -10.65 0.84
N ALA A 156 -7.76 -10.50 2.13
CA ALA A 156 -8.60 -9.74 3.07
C ALA A 156 -8.89 -8.30 2.60
N ILE A 157 -7.90 -7.60 2.02
CA ILE A 157 -8.08 -6.25 1.49
C ILE A 157 -8.97 -6.28 0.24
N GLY A 158 -8.69 -7.18 -0.73
CA GLY A 158 -9.50 -7.32 -1.94
C GLY A 158 -10.97 -7.60 -1.64
N GLN A 159 -11.25 -8.50 -0.70
CA GLN A 159 -12.61 -8.80 -0.24
C GLN A 159 -13.29 -7.57 0.39
N ARG A 160 -12.54 -6.80 1.19
CA ARG A 160 -13.09 -5.57 1.79
C ARG A 160 -13.39 -4.51 0.72
N VAL A 161 -12.50 -4.34 -0.26
CA VAL A 161 -12.74 -3.44 -1.41
C VAL A 161 -13.93 -3.92 -2.22
N ALA A 162 -14.06 -5.22 -2.49
CA ALA A 162 -15.19 -5.81 -3.19
C ALA A 162 -16.53 -5.46 -2.54
N SER A 163 -16.64 -5.66 -1.22
CA SER A 163 -17.88 -5.36 -0.47
C SER A 163 -18.26 -3.87 -0.51
N ILE A 164 -17.28 -2.98 -0.55
CA ILE A 164 -17.54 -1.53 -0.64
C ILE A 164 -17.89 -1.14 -2.08
N ALA A 165 -17.22 -1.71 -3.08
CA ALA A 165 -17.54 -1.46 -4.49
C ALA A 165 -18.98 -1.92 -4.83
N GLU A 166 -19.38 -3.08 -4.33
CA GLU A 166 -20.75 -3.58 -4.45
C GLU A 166 -21.78 -2.62 -3.80
N ALA A 167 -21.45 -2.04 -2.64
CA ALA A 167 -22.30 -1.04 -1.98
C ALA A 167 -22.45 0.26 -2.78
N PHE A 168 -21.52 0.56 -3.70
CA PHE A 168 -21.62 1.64 -4.69
C PHE A 168 -22.34 1.22 -5.98
N GLY A 169 -22.91 0.01 -6.04
CA GLY A 169 -23.62 -0.49 -7.21
C GLY A 169 -22.71 -1.09 -8.30
N CYS A 170 -21.42 -1.33 -8.00
CA CYS A 170 -20.52 -1.95 -8.98
C CYS A 170 -20.78 -3.45 -9.15
N HIS A 171 -20.58 -3.95 -10.37
CA HIS A 171 -20.39 -5.37 -10.63
C HIS A 171 -18.95 -5.76 -10.35
N VAL A 172 -18.72 -6.57 -9.32
CA VAL A 172 -17.37 -6.97 -8.92
C VAL A 172 -16.96 -8.25 -9.64
N ILE A 173 -15.78 -8.22 -10.28
CA ILE A 173 -15.11 -9.40 -10.83
C ILE A 173 -13.70 -9.47 -10.26
N TYR A 174 -13.09 -10.66 -10.21
CA TYR A 174 -11.73 -10.75 -9.69
C TYR A 174 -10.85 -11.77 -10.42
N TYR A 175 -9.55 -11.50 -10.38
CA TYR A 175 -8.49 -12.40 -10.79
C TYR A 175 -7.69 -12.87 -9.57
N SER A 176 -7.56 -14.21 -9.40
CA SER A 176 -6.75 -14.81 -8.32
C SER A 176 -5.36 -15.13 -8.83
N THR A 177 -4.36 -14.37 -8.40
CA THR A 177 -2.95 -14.54 -8.81
C THR A 177 -2.33 -15.84 -8.30
N SER A 178 -2.84 -16.41 -7.21
CA SER A 178 -2.33 -17.64 -6.60
C SER A 178 -3.18 -18.88 -6.89
N GLY A 179 -4.30 -18.72 -7.60
CA GLY A 179 -5.31 -19.78 -7.75
C GLY A 179 -6.06 -20.15 -6.46
N ARG A 180 -5.74 -19.51 -5.33
CA ARG A 180 -6.43 -19.67 -4.04
C ARG A 180 -7.62 -18.69 -3.96
N ASN A 181 -8.35 -18.73 -2.84
CA ASN A 181 -9.52 -17.86 -2.59
C ASN A 181 -10.56 -17.97 -3.71
N THR A 182 -10.91 -19.20 -4.09
CA THR A 182 -11.88 -19.49 -5.16
C THR A 182 -13.32 -19.49 -4.68
N ASP A 183 -13.53 -19.63 -3.38
CA ASP A 183 -14.85 -19.63 -2.74
C ASP A 183 -15.21 -18.19 -2.30
N GLN A 184 -15.54 -17.35 -3.29
CA GLN A 184 -15.94 -15.96 -3.11
C GLN A 184 -17.28 -15.71 -3.79
N PRO A 185 -18.12 -14.79 -3.27
CA PRO A 185 -19.44 -14.51 -3.86
C PRO A 185 -19.38 -13.73 -5.17
N TYR A 186 -18.19 -13.44 -5.68
CA TYR A 186 -17.94 -12.63 -6.86
C TYR A 186 -17.47 -13.49 -8.03
N GLU A 187 -17.68 -13.02 -9.26
CA GLU A 187 -17.29 -13.70 -10.49
C GLU A 187 -15.75 -13.73 -10.62
N ARG A 188 -15.19 -14.94 -10.66
CA ARG A 188 -13.77 -15.14 -10.97
C ARG A 188 -13.57 -15.22 -12.47
N VAL A 189 -12.64 -14.42 -12.98
CA VAL A 189 -12.28 -14.37 -14.41
C VAL A 189 -10.78 -14.55 -14.62
N ASP A 190 -10.36 -14.78 -15.85
CA ASP A 190 -8.94 -14.69 -16.19
C ASP A 190 -8.47 -13.23 -16.24
N PHE A 191 -7.15 -13.03 -16.30
CA PHE A 191 -6.58 -11.69 -16.23
C PHE A 191 -6.95 -10.83 -17.44
N GLU A 192 -6.99 -11.43 -18.64
CA GLU A 192 -7.31 -10.69 -19.86
C GLU A 192 -8.78 -10.24 -19.87
N GLU A 193 -9.67 -11.09 -19.42
CA GLU A 193 -11.08 -10.75 -19.28
C GLU A 193 -11.30 -9.65 -18.24
N LEU A 194 -10.59 -9.71 -17.09
CA LEU A 194 -10.61 -8.65 -16.09
C LEU A 194 -10.19 -7.31 -16.69
N LEU A 195 -9.10 -7.26 -17.46
CA LEU A 195 -8.63 -6.03 -18.11
C LEU A 195 -9.69 -5.43 -19.06
N LYS A 196 -10.31 -6.26 -19.90
CA LYS A 196 -11.28 -5.82 -20.91
C LYS A 196 -12.61 -5.33 -20.33
N ARG A 197 -13.06 -5.97 -19.25
CA ARG A 197 -14.39 -5.70 -18.68
C ARG A 197 -14.40 -4.58 -17.66
N SER A 198 -13.28 -4.31 -16.99
CA SER A 198 -13.25 -3.41 -15.84
C SER A 198 -13.26 -1.93 -16.23
N ASP A 199 -14.05 -1.14 -15.50
CA ASP A 199 -14.02 0.33 -15.50
C ASP A 199 -13.06 0.86 -14.42
N VAL A 200 -12.86 0.07 -13.35
CA VAL A 200 -11.86 0.30 -12.30
C VAL A 200 -11.10 -1.00 -12.07
N ILE A 201 -9.78 -0.93 -12.00
CA ILE A 201 -8.94 -2.07 -11.58
C ILE A 201 -8.19 -1.67 -10.33
N SER A 202 -8.27 -2.48 -9.27
CA SER A 202 -7.50 -2.29 -8.04
C SER A 202 -6.61 -3.50 -7.73
N LEU A 203 -5.36 -3.20 -7.34
CA LEU A 203 -4.34 -4.22 -7.09
C LEU A 203 -4.20 -4.46 -5.59
N HIS A 204 -4.39 -5.73 -5.18
CA HIS A 204 -4.29 -6.20 -3.80
C HIS A 204 -3.51 -7.52 -3.70
N ALA A 205 -2.76 -7.87 -4.76
CA ALA A 205 -1.91 -9.05 -4.81
C ALA A 205 -0.53 -8.79 -4.16
N PRO A 206 0.13 -9.81 -3.62
CA PRO A 206 1.53 -9.70 -3.21
C PRO A 206 2.45 -9.57 -4.44
N LEU A 207 3.61 -8.95 -4.25
CA LEU A 207 4.67 -8.96 -5.25
C LEU A 207 5.46 -10.26 -5.15
N ASN A 208 5.52 -10.98 -6.24
CA ASN A 208 6.31 -12.20 -6.43
C ASN A 208 6.62 -12.37 -7.93
N PRO A 209 7.41 -13.37 -8.36
CA PRO A 209 7.76 -13.55 -9.77
C PRO A 209 6.58 -13.64 -10.74
N ASP A 210 5.42 -14.15 -10.30
CA ASP A 210 4.23 -14.30 -11.15
C ASP A 210 3.43 -12.99 -11.28
N THR A 211 3.66 -12.03 -10.38
CA THR A 211 2.90 -10.77 -10.32
C THR A 211 3.74 -9.53 -10.62
N GLU A 212 5.07 -9.67 -10.65
CA GLU A 212 5.97 -8.57 -11.02
C GLU A 212 5.67 -8.08 -12.43
N GLY A 213 5.46 -6.77 -12.56
CA GLY A 213 5.14 -6.13 -13.84
C GLY A 213 3.87 -6.64 -14.51
N ILE A 214 2.93 -7.23 -13.76
CA ILE A 214 1.67 -7.73 -14.32
C ILE A 214 0.88 -6.62 -15.03
N MET A 215 0.98 -5.37 -14.55
CA MET A 215 0.45 -4.18 -15.20
C MET A 215 1.54 -3.53 -16.05
N ASN A 216 1.67 -3.99 -17.28
CA ASN A 216 2.61 -3.54 -18.30
C ASN A 216 1.88 -2.92 -19.50
N ARG A 217 2.62 -2.52 -20.53
CA ARG A 217 2.10 -1.91 -21.75
C ARG A 217 0.97 -2.71 -22.41
N GLU A 218 1.13 -4.04 -22.47
CA GLU A 218 0.10 -4.90 -23.07
C GLU A 218 -1.18 -4.92 -22.23
N ALA A 219 -1.03 -4.95 -20.89
CA ALA A 219 -2.15 -4.88 -19.99
C ALA A 219 -2.92 -3.55 -20.15
N PHE A 220 -2.22 -2.42 -20.19
CA PHE A 220 -2.85 -1.10 -20.39
C PHE A 220 -3.61 -1.00 -21.71
N ARG A 221 -3.06 -1.53 -22.81
CA ARG A 221 -3.73 -1.55 -24.12
C ARG A 221 -4.99 -2.38 -24.16
N LYS A 222 -5.12 -3.38 -23.27
CA LYS A 222 -6.33 -4.21 -23.15
C LYS A 222 -7.40 -3.59 -22.26
N MET A 223 -7.05 -2.59 -21.46
CA MET A 223 -8.00 -1.88 -20.61
C MET A 223 -8.92 -0.97 -21.44
N LYS A 224 -10.06 -0.61 -20.85
CA LYS A 224 -10.91 0.44 -21.42
C LYS A 224 -10.19 1.79 -21.33
N LYS A 225 -10.31 2.64 -22.36
CA LYS A 225 -9.74 4.01 -22.33
C LYS A 225 -10.32 4.87 -21.22
N SER A 226 -11.52 4.54 -20.76
CA SER A 226 -12.20 5.18 -19.63
C SER A 226 -11.83 4.58 -18.27
N ALA A 227 -11.01 3.53 -18.23
CA ALA A 227 -10.72 2.80 -17.01
C ALA A 227 -9.71 3.54 -16.12
N PHE A 228 -9.80 3.25 -14.81
CA PHE A 228 -8.89 3.73 -13.78
C PHE A 228 -8.13 2.56 -13.14
N LEU A 229 -6.84 2.79 -12.84
CA LEU A 229 -6.02 1.87 -12.08
C LEU A 229 -5.82 2.40 -10.65
N VAL A 230 -5.93 1.53 -9.65
CA VAL A 230 -5.53 1.86 -8.26
C VAL A 230 -4.53 0.80 -7.76
N ASN A 231 -3.36 1.25 -7.29
CA ASN A 231 -2.36 0.37 -6.69
C ASN A 231 -2.06 0.80 -5.24
N VAL A 232 -2.50 0.00 -4.30
CA VAL A 232 -2.23 0.12 -2.86
C VAL A 232 -1.51 -1.12 -2.30
N ALA A 233 -0.98 -1.97 -3.20
CA ALA A 233 -0.33 -3.23 -2.84
C ALA A 233 1.19 -3.11 -2.83
N ARG A 234 1.83 -3.19 -3.99
CA ARG A 234 3.29 -3.05 -4.17
C ARG A 234 3.59 -2.36 -5.50
N GLY A 235 4.57 -1.47 -5.51
CA GLY A 235 4.97 -0.73 -6.73
C GLY A 235 5.38 -1.64 -7.88
N GLY A 236 6.14 -2.69 -7.60
CA GLY A 236 6.63 -3.63 -8.62
C GLY A 236 5.55 -4.43 -9.37
N LEU A 237 4.27 -4.34 -8.99
CA LEU A 237 3.16 -4.88 -9.80
C LEU A 237 2.93 -4.07 -11.08
N VAL A 238 3.41 -2.83 -11.14
CA VAL A 238 3.20 -1.90 -12.24
C VAL A 238 4.54 -1.54 -12.87
N VAL A 239 4.65 -1.64 -14.18
CA VAL A 239 5.77 -1.06 -14.94
C VAL A 239 5.53 0.43 -15.07
N GLU A 240 6.20 1.24 -14.23
CA GLU A 240 5.94 2.68 -14.08
C GLU A 240 6.11 3.48 -15.39
N GLN A 241 7.07 3.08 -16.24
CA GLN A 241 7.25 3.71 -17.55
C GLN A 241 6.03 3.45 -18.45
N ASP A 242 5.54 2.21 -18.48
CA ASP A 242 4.39 1.84 -19.30
C ASP A 242 3.11 2.53 -18.82
N LEU A 243 2.94 2.68 -17.50
CA LEU A 243 1.84 3.45 -16.92
C LEU A 243 1.93 4.93 -17.31
N ALA A 244 3.13 5.52 -17.24
CA ALA A 244 3.33 6.91 -17.63
C ALA A 244 2.98 7.14 -19.11
N ASP A 245 3.39 6.23 -19.98
CA ASP A 245 3.06 6.29 -21.41
C ASP A 245 1.54 6.12 -21.62
N ALA A 246 0.92 5.13 -20.99
CA ALA A 246 -0.54 4.89 -21.09
C ALA A 246 -1.37 6.10 -20.64
N LEU A 247 -0.96 6.78 -19.57
CA LEU A 247 -1.60 8.01 -19.10
C LEU A 247 -1.42 9.17 -20.08
N LYS A 248 -0.22 9.34 -20.67
CA LYS A 248 0.05 10.40 -21.66
C LYS A 248 -0.72 10.17 -22.95
N GLU A 249 -0.75 8.94 -23.44
CA GLU A 249 -1.39 8.55 -24.68
C GLU A 249 -2.93 8.41 -24.53
N GLY A 250 -3.46 8.41 -23.29
CA GLY A 250 -4.89 8.27 -23.01
C GLY A 250 -5.39 6.84 -23.24
N GLU A 251 -4.54 5.84 -23.04
CA GLU A 251 -4.95 4.43 -23.05
C GLU A 251 -5.78 4.09 -21.82
N ILE A 252 -5.58 4.79 -20.69
CA ILE A 252 -6.45 4.77 -19.52
C ILE A 252 -6.77 6.18 -19.03
N ALA A 253 -7.87 6.34 -18.30
CA ALA A 253 -8.36 7.66 -17.86
C ALA A 253 -7.59 8.26 -16.68
N GLY A 254 -7.00 7.41 -15.82
CA GLY A 254 -6.26 7.88 -14.66
C GLY A 254 -5.75 6.73 -13.78
N ALA A 255 -4.90 7.09 -12.80
CA ALA A 255 -4.36 6.15 -11.83
C ALA A 255 -4.25 6.76 -10.43
N GLY A 256 -4.47 5.94 -9.39
CA GLY A 256 -4.20 6.24 -7.99
C GLY A 256 -3.14 5.28 -7.44
N LEU A 257 -2.02 5.79 -6.97
CA LEU A 257 -0.91 4.99 -6.50
C LEU A 257 -0.55 5.37 -5.06
N ASP A 258 -0.49 4.41 -4.16
CA ASP A 258 0.08 4.62 -2.81
C ASP A 258 1.51 4.07 -2.72
N VAL A 259 1.91 3.27 -3.69
CA VAL A 259 3.18 2.53 -3.70
C VAL A 259 3.92 2.71 -5.03
N LEU A 260 5.26 2.71 -4.97
CA LEU A 260 6.15 2.84 -6.10
C LEU A 260 7.22 1.73 -6.10
N CYS A 261 7.83 1.49 -7.26
CA CYS A 261 8.93 0.51 -7.38
C CYS A 261 10.12 0.90 -6.50
N GLN A 262 10.38 2.19 -6.40
CA GLN A 262 11.37 2.74 -5.48
C GLN A 262 10.74 3.79 -4.57
N GLU A 263 10.88 3.58 -3.28
CA GLU A 263 10.41 4.46 -2.21
C GLU A 263 11.60 4.86 -1.30
N PRO A 264 11.80 6.18 -1.04
CA PRO A 264 11.11 7.34 -1.62
C PRO A 264 11.27 7.48 -3.14
N MET A 265 10.28 8.16 -3.78
CA MET A 265 10.29 8.45 -5.22
C MET A 265 11.53 9.23 -5.63
N ARG A 266 12.18 8.81 -6.72
CA ARG A 266 13.29 9.58 -7.30
C ARG A 266 12.80 10.61 -8.33
N PRO A 267 13.56 11.72 -8.53
CA PRO A 267 13.20 12.73 -9.54
C PRO A 267 13.12 12.17 -10.98
N GLU A 268 13.86 11.10 -11.27
CA GLU A 268 13.91 10.43 -12.57
C GLU A 268 12.71 9.50 -12.83
N ASN A 269 11.87 9.27 -11.82
CA ASN A 269 10.68 8.43 -11.98
C ASN A 269 9.78 9.00 -13.09
N PRO A 270 9.37 8.17 -14.10
CA PRO A 270 8.61 8.65 -15.26
C PRO A 270 7.26 9.27 -14.89
N LEU A 271 6.67 8.85 -13.77
CA LEU A 271 5.41 9.40 -13.26
C LEU A 271 5.58 10.80 -12.67
N PHE A 272 6.79 11.16 -12.17
CA PHE A 272 7.07 12.49 -11.63
C PHE A 272 6.93 13.60 -12.68
N ALA A 273 7.12 13.26 -13.94
CA ALA A 273 6.97 14.21 -15.06
C ALA A 273 5.50 14.55 -15.37
N ILE A 274 4.54 13.75 -14.89
CA ILE A 274 3.11 13.99 -15.14
C ILE A 274 2.58 14.97 -14.09
N LYS A 275 2.47 16.24 -14.46
CA LYS A 275 2.00 17.31 -13.55
C LYS A 275 0.48 17.51 -13.57
N ASP A 276 -0.21 16.87 -14.52
CA ASP A 276 -1.67 16.92 -14.60
C ASP A 276 -2.32 16.05 -13.55
N SER A 277 -2.74 16.67 -12.44
CA SER A 277 -3.38 15.99 -11.30
C SER A 277 -4.73 15.32 -11.62
N ARG A 278 -5.25 15.52 -12.84
CA ARG A 278 -6.44 14.82 -13.34
C ARG A 278 -6.12 13.38 -13.77
N LYS A 279 -4.85 13.07 -14.04
CA LYS A 279 -4.41 11.76 -14.53
C LYS A 279 -3.86 10.86 -13.43
N PRO A 280 -2.76 11.17 -12.74
CA PRO A 280 -2.35 10.42 -11.57
C PRO A 280 -2.54 11.20 -10.26
N ILE A 281 -2.80 10.46 -9.20
CA ILE A 281 -2.47 10.85 -7.83
C ILE A 281 -1.50 9.83 -7.26
N ILE A 282 -0.48 10.32 -6.54
CA ILE A 282 0.50 9.48 -5.85
C ILE A 282 0.56 9.92 -4.39
N THR A 283 0.41 8.97 -3.48
CA THR A 283 0.58 9.17 -2.04
C THR A 283 1.79 8.38 -1.53
N PRO A 284 2.48 8.85 -0.47
CA PRO A 284 3.78 8.29 -0.07
C PRO A 284 3.64 7.08 0.86
N HIS A 285 3.03 5.98 0.36
CA HIS A 285 2.84 4.70 1.07
C HIS A 285 2.15 4.88 2.43
N MET A 286 1.01 5.57 2.42
CA MET A 286 0.28 5.97 3.63
C MET A 286 -1.09 5.30 3.79
N ALA A 287 -1.47 4.36 2.92
CA ALA A 287 -2.76 3.67 3.01
C ALA A 287 -2.99 2.96 4.35
N TRP A 288 -1.91 2.61 5.06
CA TRP A 288 -1.93 1.96 6.38
C TRP A 288 -1.85 2.95 7.56
N ALA A 289 -1.63 4.25 7.31
CA ALA A 289 -1.18 5.23 8.29
C ALA A 289 -2.25 5.95 9.14
N PRO A 290 -3.59 5.72 9.05
CA PRO A 290 -4.52 6.30 10.02
C PRO A 290 -4.12 6.00 11.47
N VAL A 291 -4.34 6.95 12.37
CA VAL A 291 -3.91 6.88 13.78
C VAL A 291 -4.40 5.59 14.43
N GLU A 292 -5.68 5.28 14.29
CA GLU A 292 -6.30 4.09 14.89
C GLU A 292 -5.71 2.79 14.31
N THR A 293 -5.24 2.82 13.08
CA THR A 293 -4.60 1.67 12.42
C THR A 293 -3.21 1.46 12.97
N ARG A 294 -2.43 2.54 13.17
CA ARG A 294 -1.09 2.49 13.78
C ARG A 294 -1.15 2.10 15.26
N GLU A 295 -2.14 2.58 16.01
CA GLU A 295 -2.39 2.12 17.39
C GLU A 295 -2.69 0.62 17.43
N ARG A 296 -3.58 0.14 16.55
CA ARG A 296 -3.89 -1.29 16.44
C ARG A 296 -2.65 -2.11 16.10
N LEU A 297 -1.83 -1.65 15.17
CA LEU A 297 -0.57 -2.26 14.81
C LEU A 297 0.33 -2.40 16.03
N MET A 298 0.56 -1.31 16.78
CA MET A 298 1.45 -1.32 17.93
C MET A 298 0.95 -2.19 19.09
N ARG A 299 -0.36 -2.26 19.30
CA ARG A 299 -0.97 -3.21 20.25
C ARG A 299 -0.73 -4.67 19.84
N CYS A 300 -0.75 -4.97 18.54
CA CYS A 300 -0.42 -6.31 18.06
C CYS A 300 1.07 -6.62 18.23
N VAL A 301 1.95 -5.66 17.93
CA VAL A 301 3.40 -5.80 18.18
C VAL A 301 3.67 -6.05 19.68
N TYR A 302 3.01 -5.31 20.55
CA TYR A 302 3.11 -5.51 22.01
C TYR A 302 2.76 -6.96 22.40
N ARG A 303 1.64 -7.50 21.91
CA ARG A 303 1.23 -8.89 22.17
C ARG A 303 2.24 -9.90 21.61
N ASN A 304 2.77 -9.66 20.41
CA ASN A 304 3.80 -10.52 19.83
C ASN A 304 5.04 -10.62 20.73
N ILE A 305 5.39 -9.54 21.43
CA ILE A 305 6.52 -9.52 22.38
C ILE A 305 6.13 -10.17 23.71
N GLU A 306 4.93 -9.91 24.19
CA GLU A 306 4.42 -10.53 25.43
C GLU A 306 4.41 -12.06 25.37
N GLU A 307 4.12 -12.65 24.21
CA GLU A 307 4.10 -14.11 24.00
C GLU A 307 5.48 -14.79 24.10
N ILE A 308 6.58 -14.05 24.08
CA ILE A 308 7.95 -14.60 24.24
C ILE A 308 8.55 -14.34 25.63
N LYS A 309 7.81 -13.63 26.50
CA LYS A 309 8.21 -13.32 27.86
C LYS A 309 8.04 -14.53 28.78
#